data_c0f82d19b4a32c43be700b72abe103e0
#
_entry.id   c0f82d19b4a32c43be700b72abe103e0
#
_cell.length_a   1.000
_cell.length_b   1.000
_cell.length_c   1.000
_cell.angle_alpha   90.00
_cell.angle_beta   90.00
_cell.angle_gamma   90.00
#
_symmetry.space_group_name_H-M   'P 1'
#
loop_
_entity.id
_entity.type
_entity.pdbx_description
1 polymer ?
#
loop_
_entity_poly.entity_id
_entity_poly.type
_entity_poly.pdbx_seq_one_letter_code
_entity_poly.pdbx_strand_id
1 'polypeptide(L)'
;MNPNQPIRDARTLGVPKMLILGLQHMFAMFGATILVPILVRQYGLPLSIQTTLFFAGIGTLFFHVCSKFQIPAFLGSSFAFLGGFATMANLDSGIYAAMDPQDKLSYACGGIVVAGLLYLILALIIKLAGVKKVMRFLPPVVTGPIIVCIGLTLAPSAVSNASTCWPLALIALATIIVFNIWGKGMFKIIPILMGVVISYIAALIMNACGVTVMGADGTAQPLMDFTAVAQAGLVGLPPFQLAKFDVTAILVMAPIALATMMEHIGDMSAISATTERNFLQNPGLHRTLVGDGLATSLSAMFGGPANTTYGENTGVLVLSNVHDPRVIRIAACFAIILGFIPKMAEVIGSMPSAIVGGVSFILYGMISAIGVRNIVENQVDFTKSRNLIIAAVILVCGLGFSSGLTFHVAGTSITLTGLAIAALAGIILNAILPGNDYEFGANPEGDQNRGIHA
;
A
#
# COMPACT_ATOMS: atom_id res chain seq x y z
N MET A 1 -11.59 9.64 33.41
CA MET A 1 -10.78 8.70 32.63
C MET A 1 -9.32 9.07 32.82
N ASN A 2 -8.46 8.10 33.07
CA ASN A 2 -7.03 8.34 33.18
C ASN A 2 -6.52 8.77 31.78
N PRO A 3 -5.93 9.97 31.59
CA PRO A 3 -5.58 10.51 30.28
C PRO A 3 -4.58 9.65 29.51
N ASN A 4 -3.92 8.71 30.17
CA ASN A 4 -2.90 7.83 29.60
C ASN A 4 -3.43 6.43 29.21
N GLN A 5 -4.71 6.12 29.40
CA GLN A 5 -5.25 4.82 29.02
C GLN A 5 -5.88 4.87 27.61
N PRO A 6 -5.53 3.91 26.71
CA PRO A 6 -6.10 3.87 25.37
C PRO A 6 -7.63 3.64 25.42
N ILE A 7 -8.34 4.39 24.60
CA ILE A 7 -9.79 4.26 24.47
C ILE A 7 -10.09 3.05 23.57
N ARG A 8 -10.60 1.99 24.17
CA ARG A 8 -10.93 0.73 23.48
C ARG A 8 -12.41 0.61 23.11
N ASP A 9 -13.27 1.51 23.60
CA ASP A 9 -14.67 1.65 23.21
C ASP A 9 -14.98 3.12 22.89
N ALA A 10 -14.98 3.44 21.59
CA ALA A 10 -15.20 4.79 21.11
C ALA A 10 -16.61 5.32 21.38
N ARG A 11 -17.59 4.47 21.71
CA ARG A 11 -18.96 4.90 22.07
C ARG A 11 -18.94 5.81 23.29
N THR A 12 -17.97 5.65 24.18
CA THR A 12 -17.80 6.51 25.35
C THR A 12 -17.49 7.98 25.00
N LEU A 13 -17.03 8.23 23.76
CA LEU A 13 -16.74 9.57 23.26
C LEU A 13 -17.95 10.29 22.67
N GLY A 14 -19.05 9.55 22.42
CA GLY A 14 -20.22 10.05 21.71
C GLY A 14 -20.04 10.10 20.17
N VAL A 15 -21.19 10.11 19.47
CA VAL A 15 -21.24 10.03 18.01
C VAL A 15 -20.45 11.12 17.29
N PRO A 16 -20.53 12.42 17.66
CA PRO A 16 -19.78 13.46 16.94
C PRO A 16 -18.27 13.25 16.96
N LYS A 17 -17.71 12.86 18.11
CA LYS A 17 -16.26 12.59 18.22
C LYS A 17 -15.86 11.33 17.44
N MET A 18 -16.69 10.28 17.43
CA MET A 18 -16.43 9.10 16.60
C MET A 18 -16.41 9.43 15.10
N LEU A 19 -17.33 10.28 14.64
CA LEU A 19 -17.34 10.72 13.23
C LEU A 19 -16.08 11.52 12.86
N ILE A 20 -15.64 12.43 13.75
CA ILE A 20 -14.41 13.19 13.54
C ILE A 20 -13.20 12.25 13.49
N LEU A 21 -13.11 11.28 14.40
CA LEU A 21 -12.03 10.28 14.39
C LEU A 21 -12.07 9.42 13.12
N GLY A 22 -13.25 8.98 12.69
CA GLY A 22 -13.42 8.27 11.43
C GLY A 22 -12.96 9.10 10.22
N LEU A 23 -13.30 10.39 10.22
CA LEU A 23 -12.85 11.33 9.19
C LEU A 23 -11.32 11.50 9.20
N GLN A 24 -10.69 11.55 10.39
CA GLN A 24 -9.23 11.59 10.52
C GLN A 24 -8.57 10.35 9.90
N HIS A 25 -9.08 9.16 10.21
CA HIS A 25 -8.58 7.92 9.62
C HIS A 25 -8.80 7.86 8.11
N MET A 26 -9.93 8.37 7.62
CA MET A 26 -10.20 8.48 6.18
C MET A 26 -9.16 9.40 5.51
N PHE A 27 -8.89 10.56 6.07
CA PHE A 27 -7.89 11.49 5.51
C PHE A 27 -6.46 10.96 5.61
N ALA A 28 -6.12 10.19 6.63
CA ALA A 28 -4.79 9.59 6.75
C ALA A 28 -4.50 8.60 5.62
N MET A 29 -5.48 7.76 5.26
CA MET A 29 -5.33 6.78 4.18
C MET A 29 -5.51 7.39 2.78
N PHE A 30 -6.21 8.51 2.68
CA PHE A 30 -6.68 9.07 1.42
C PHE A 30 -5.54 9.34 0.44
N GLY A 31 -4.50 10.05 0.91
CA GLY A 31 -3.35 10.42 0.08
C GLY A 31 -2.64 9.21 -0.52
N ALA A 32 -2.37 8.19 0.29
CA ALA A 32 -1.73 6.96 -0.17
C ALA A 32 -2.63 6.18 -1.13
N THR A 33 -3.93 6.06 -0.80
CA THR A 33 -4.88 5.28 -1.60
C THR A 33 -5.07 5.84 -3.02
N ILE A 34 -5.12 7.16 -3.19
CA ILE A 34 -5.33 7.77 -4.51
C ILE A 34 -4.07 7.78 -5.38
N LEU A 35 -2.88 7.65 -4.80
CA LEU A 35 -1.63 7.66 -5.56
C LEU A 35 -1.49 6.43 -6.46
N VAL A 36 -1.90 5.26 -6.02
CA VAL A 36 -1.79 4.03 -6.83
C VAL A 36 -2.53 4.17 -8.17
N PRO A 37 -3.83 4.52 -8.23
CA PRO A 37 -4.50 4.69 -9.52
C PRO A 37 -3.91 5.82 -10.37
N ILE A 38 -3.40 6.89 -9.78
CA ILE A 38 -2.72 7.96 -10.53
C ILE A 38 -1.45 7.43 -11.19
N LEU A 39 -0.62 6.68 -10.46
CA LEU A 39 0.62 6.10 -10.98
C LEU A 39 0.35 5.03 -12.05
N VAL A 40 -0.68 4.21 -11.86
CA VAL A 40 -1.08 3.20 -12.85
C VAL A 40 -1.57 3.85 -14.14
N ARG A 41 -2.29 4.99 -14.04
CA ARG A 41 -2.67 5.80 -15.21
C ARG A 41 -1.46 6.36 -15.95
N GLN A 42 -0.37 6.73 -15.25
CA GLN A 42 0.88 7.16 -15.90
C GLN A 42 1.57 6.05 -16.69
N TYR A 43 1.36 4.78 -16.33
CA TYR A 43 1.78 3.63 -17.15
C TYR A 43 0.88 3.37 -18.36
N GLY A 44 -0.19 4.15 -18.55
CA GLY A 44 -1.15 4.01 -19.64
C GLY A 44 -2.32 3.07 -19.33
N LEU A 45 -2.45 2.56 -18.11
CA LEU A 45 -3.58 1.71 -17.70
C LEU A 45 -4.65 2.55 -16.95
N PRO A 46 -5.91 2.57 -17.41
CA PRO A 46 -6.94 3.49 -16.91
C PRO A 46 -7.57 3.05 -15.58
N LEU A 47 -6.76 2.84 -14.53
CA LEU A 47 -7.26 2.46 -13.21
C LEU A 47 -8.08 3.59 -12.58
N SER A 48 -9.28 3.25 -12.11
CA SER A 48 -10.23 4.23 -11.58
C SER A 48 -9.96 4.60 -10.12
N ILE A 49 -9.87 5.91 -9.84
CA ILE A 49 -9.77 6.44 -8.47
C ILE A 49 -11.04 6.12 -7.67
N GLN A 50 -12.23 6.23 -8.30
CA GLN A 50 -13.50 5.91 -7.66
C GLN A 50 -13.58 4.46 -7.22
N THR A 51 -13.26 3.53 -8.14
CA THR A 51 -13.22 2.08 -7.87
C THR A 51 -12.21 1.76 -6.76
N THR A 52 -11.06 2.42 -6.78
CA THR A 52 -10.02 2.27 -5.74
C THR A 52 -10.53 2.68 -4.36
N LEU A 53 -11.13 3.87 -4.22
CA LEU A 53 -11.67 4.35 -2.94
C LEU A 53 -12.85 3.49 -2.46
N PHE A 54 -13.73 3.09 -3.37
CA PHE A 54 -14.86 2.22 -3.06
C PHE A 54 -14.39 0.88 -2.47
N PHE A 55 -13.44 0.21 -3.13
CA PHE A 55 -12.93 -1.09 -2.65
C PHE A 55 -11.96 -0.98 -1.48
N ALA A 56 -11.29 0.15 -1.27
CA ALA A 56 -10.59 0.41 0.00
C ALA A 56 -11.56 0.37 1.18
N GLY A 57 -12.73 1.01 1.04
CA GLY A 57 -13.77 0.98 2.06
C GLY A 57 -14.42 -0.40 2.22
N ILE A 58 -14.91 -1.01 1.14
CA ILE A 58 -15.52 -2.35 1.16
C ILE A 58 -14.52 -3.40 1.66
N GLY A 59 -13.27 -3.37 1.17
CA GLY A 59 -12.21 -4.28 1.60
C GLY A 59 -11.93 -4.17 3.10
N THR A 60 -11.88 -2.93 3.63
CA THR A 60 -11.72 -2.68 5.08
C THR A 60 -12.87 -3.28 5.88
N LEU A 61 -14.13 -3.06 5.47
CA LEU A 61 -15.29 -3.65 6.16
C LEU A 61 -15.26 -5.17 6.12
N PHE A 62 -14.90 -5.73 4.98
CA PHE A 62 -14.78 -7.18 4.81
C PHE A 62 -13.66 -7.77 5.68
N PHE A 63 -12.50 -7.12 5.73
CA PHE A 63 -11.40 -7.48 6.62
C PHE A 63 -11.85 -7.49 8.09
N HIS A 64 -12.62 -6.48 8.52
CA HIS A 64 -13.16 -6.43 9.88
C HIS A 64 -14.10 -7.60 10.20
N VAL A 65 -14.91 -8.04 9.23
CA VAL A 65 -15.74 -9.25 9.39
C VAL A 65 -14.86 -10.48 9.60
N CYS A 66 -13.85 -10.69 8.73
CA CYS A 66 -12.92 -11.82 8.84
C CYS A 66 -12.12 -11.81 10.15
N SER A 67 -11.69 -10.63 10.60
CA SER A 67 -10.93 -10.43 11.85
C SER A 67 -11.82 -10.32 13.11
N LYS A 68 -13.11 -10.68 13.02
CA LYS A 68 -14.09 -10.63 14.12
C LYS A 68 -14.24 -9.23 14.74
N PHE A 69 -14.09 -8.18 13.94
CA PHE A 69 -14.20 -6.78 14.37
C PHE A 69 -13.23 -6.37 15.49
N GLN A 70 -12.08 -7.06 15.61
CA GLN A 70 -11.14 -6.85 16.71
C GLN A 70 -9.97 -5.93 16.35
N ILE A 71 -9.60 -5.84 15.08
CA ILE A 71 -8.38 -5.20 14.62
C ILE A 71 -8.69 -3.81 14.04
N PRO A 72 -8.10 -2.74 14.58
CA PRO A 72 -8.29 -1.39 14.06
C PRO A 72 -7.35 -1.10 12.87
N ALA A 73 -7.43 -1.92 11.81
CA ALA A 73 -6.68 -1.73 10.57
C ALA A 73 -7.58 -1.20 9.47
N PHE A 74 -7.05 -0.29 8.65
CA PHE A 74 -7.64 0.17 7.39
C PHE A 74 -6.90 -0.48 6.23
N LEU A 75 -7.63 -0.89 5.19
CA LEU A 75 -7.06 -1.43 3.95
C LEU A 75 -7.18 -0.38 2.84
N GLY A 76 -6.06 -0.13 2.16
CA GLY A 76 -6.02 0.75 1.00
C GLY A 76 -5.29 0.09 -0.18
N SER A 77 -5.03 0.84 -1.23
CA SER A 77 -4.39 0.32 -2.44
C SER A 77 -2.92 -0.03 -2.22
N SER A 78 -2.49 -1.22 -2.67
CA SER A 78 -1.13 -1.72 -2.50
C SER A 78 -0.15 -1.13 -3.53
N PHE A 79 0.95 -0.56 -3.04
CA PHE A 79 2.06 -0.06 -3.86
C PHE A 79 2.93 -1.19 -4.44
N ALA A 80 2.96 -2.34 -3.82
CA ALA A 80 3.80 -3.47 -4.26
C ALA A 80 3.45 -3.95 -5.68
N PHE A 81 2.20 -3.80 -6.10
CA PHE A 81 1.73 -4.20 -7.43
C PHE A 81 2.06 -3.20 -8.55
N LEU A 82 2.61 -2.02 -8.25
CA LEU A 82 2.93 -1.01 -9.27
C LEU A 82 3.92 -1.54 -10.33
N GLY A 83 4.94 -2.28 -9.90
CA GLY A 83 5.85 -2.95 -10.84
C GLY A 83 5.15 -3.97 -11.76
N GLY A 84 4.18 -4.69 -11.23
CA GLY A 84 3.34 -5.60 -12.01
C GLY A 84 2.47 -4.86 -13.03
N PHE A 85 1.82 -3.76 -12.63
CA PHE A 85 1.06 -2.91 -13.55
C PHE A 85 1.95 -2.32 -14.65
N ALA A 86 3.16 -1.84 -14.32
CA ALA A 86 4.12 -1.34 -15.30
C ALA A 86 4.53 -2.44 -16.30
N THR A 87 4.77 -3.68 -15.82
CA THR A 87 5.05 -4.83 -16.67
C THR A 87 3.87 -5.12 -17.60
N MET A 88 2.64 -5.19 -17.08
CA MET A 88 1.43 -5.45 -17.88
C MET A 88 1.17 -4.36 -18.92
N ALA A 89 1.42 -3.09 -18.59
CA ALA A 89 1.27 -1.98 -19.53
C ALA A 89 2.20 -2.12 -20.75
N ASN A 90 3.44 -2.57 -20.51
CA ASN A 90 4.48 -2.70 -21.53
C ASN A 90 4.49 -4.07 -22.25
N LEU A 91 3.57 -4.97 -21.91
CA LEU A 91 3.44 -6.23 -22.67
C LEU A 91 2.95 -5.94 -24.10
N ASP A 92 3.75 -6.36 -25.09
CA ASP A 92 3.52 -6.17 -26.52
C ASP A 92 3.57 -7.48 -27.31
N SER A 93 3.54 -8.62 -26.64
CA SER A 93 3.64 -9.96 -27.24
C SER A 93 2.39 -10.81 -27.01
N GLY A 94 2.17 -11.78 -27.86
CA GLY A 94 1.02 -12.68 -27.77
C GLY A 94 -0.32 -11.94 -27.89
N ILE A 95 -1.26 -12.21 -26.99
CA ILE A 95 -2.59 -11.58 -26.99
C ILE A 95 -2.52 -10.07 -26.61
N TYR A 96 -1.41 -9.60 -26.05
CA TYR A 96 -1.25 -8.23 -25.56
C TYR A 96 -0.74 -7.25 -26.62
N ALA A 97 -0.24 -7.72 -27.79
CA ALA A 97 0.44 -6.91 -28.80
C ALA A 97 -0.40 -5.74 -29.37
N ALA A 98 -1.73 -5.92 -29.48
CA ALA A 98 -2.65 -4.89 -29.96
C ALA A 98 -3.83 -4.67 -29.03
N MET A 99 -3.64 -5.02 -27.75
CA MET A 99 -4.72 -5.00 -26.76
C MET A 99 -4.94 -3.55 -26.25
N ASP A 100 -6.21 -3.17 -26.15
CA ASP A 100 -6.61 -1.91 -25.53
C ASP A 100 -6.11 -1.82 -24.07
N PRO A 101 -5.64 -0.66 -23.62
CA PRO A 101 -5.22 -0.45 -22.24
C PRO A 101 -6.25 -0.86 -21.17
N GLN A 102 -7.53 -0.69 -21.48
CA GLN A 102 -8.63 -1.10 -20.59
C GLN A 102 -8.68 -2.64 -20.44
N ASP A 103 -8.47 -3.37 -21.51
CA ASP A 103 -8.41 -4.84 -21.48
C ASP A 103 -7.12 -5.33 -20.79
N LYS A 104 -5.97 -4.70 -21.03
CA LYS A 104 -4.74 -5.00 -20.29
C LYS A 104 -4.93 -4.84 -18.78
N LEU A 105 -5.64 -3.78 -18.36
CA LEU A 105 -6.01 -3.59 -16.96
C LEU A 105 -6.88 -4.72 -16.42
N SER A 106 -7.87 -5.19 -17.20
CA SER A 106 -8.73 -6.32 -16.81
C SER A 106 -7.94 -7.60 -16.56
N TYR A 107 -6.95 -7.89 -17.42
CA TYR A 107 -6.06 -9.05 -17.25
C TYR A 107 -5.11 -8.87 -16.07
N ALA A 108 -4.56 -7.66 -15.85
CA ALA A 108 -3.78 -7.35 -14.65
C ALA A 108 -4.59 -7.60 -13.38
N CYS A 109 -5.84 -7.15 -13.35
CA CYS A 109 -6.78 -7.41 -12.26
C CYS A 109 -7.03 -8.91 -12.06
N GLY A 110 -7.15 -9.70 -13.13
CA GLY A 110 -7.28 -11.16 -13.04
C GLY A 110 -6.08 -11.82 -12.36
N GLY A 111 -4.87 -11.37 -12.67
CA GLY A 111 -3.65 -11.80 -11.96
C GLY A 111 -3.67 -11.42 -10.48
N ILE A 112 -4.18 -10.23 -10.12
CA ILE A 112 -4.32 -9.78 -8.73
C ILE A 112 -5.39 -10.60 -7.99
N VAL A 113 -6.48 -11.01 -8.64
CA VAL A 113 -7.46 -11.94 -8.03
C VAL A 113 -6.76 -13.22 -7.57
N VAL A 114 -5.92 -13.81 -8.42
CA VAL A 114 -5.16 -15.02 -8.07
C VAL A 114 -4.14 -14.72 -6.96
N ALA A 115 -3.47 -13.55 -7.00
CA ALA A 115 -2.58 -13.10 -5.92
C ALA A 115 -3.30 -13.10 -4.57
N GLY A 116 -4.52 -12.54 -4.49
CA GLY A 116 -5.33 -12.56 -3.26
C GLY A 116 -5.73 -13.97 -2.81
N LEU A 117 -5.97 -14.90 -3.75
CA LEU A 117 -6.25 -16.29 -3.40
C LEU A 117 -5.04 -17.02 -2.81
N LEU A 118 -3.80 -16.63 -3.16
CA LEU A 118 -2.59 -17.19 -2.52
C LEU A 118 -2.52 -16.90 -1.02
N TYR A 119 -3.10 -15.78 -0.55
CA TYR A 119 -3.23 -15.50 0.88
C TYR A 119 -4.04 -16.55 1.63
N LEU A 120 -5.07 -17.13 0.97
CA LEU A 120 -5.88 -18.19 1.56
C LEU A 120 -5.07 -19.47 1.75
N ILE A 121 -4.14 -19.74 0.84
CA ILE A 121 -3.23 -20.89 0.96
C ILE A 121 -2.32 -20.72 2.17
N LEU A 122 -1.68 -19.54 2.32
CA LEU A 122 -0.86 -19.24 3.49
C LEU A 122 -1.68 -19.26 4.78
N ALA A 123 -2.89 -18.69 4.77
CA ALA A 123 -3.80 -18.72 5.91
C ALA A 123 -4.16 -20.15 6.32
N LEU A 124 -4.41 -21.04 5.35
CA LEU A 124 -4.67 -22.45 5.60
C LEU A 124 -3.44 -23.15 6.21
N ILE A 125 -2.25 -22.90 5.66
CA ILE A 125 -0.99 -23.46 6.21
C ILE A 125 -0.80 -22.98 7.66
N ILE A 126 -1.02 -21.70 7.96
CA ILE A 126 -0.92 -21.16 9.32
C ILE A 126 -1.95 -21.81 10.25
N LYS A 127 -3.18 -22.00 9.77
CA LYS A 127 -4.25 -22.63 10.57
C LYS A 127 -3.93 -24.10 10.91
N LEU A 128 -3.30 -24.82 9.99
CA LEU A 128 -2.97 -26.25 10.17
C LEU A 128 -1.65 -26.47 10.91
N ALA A 129 -0.61 -25.73 10.53
CA ALA A 129 0.75 -25.91 11.05
C ALA A 129 1.04 -25.04 12.29
N GLY A 130 0.24 -24.01 12.53
CA GLY A 130 0.44 -23.01 13.58
C GLY A 130 1.36 -21.86 13.18
N VAL A 131 1.12 -20.68 13.79
CA VAL A 131 1.87 -19.44 13.49
C VAL A 131 3.37 -19.63 13.72
N LYS A 132 3.79 -20.25 14.82
CA LYS A 132 5.21 -20.46 15.16
C LYS A 132 6.01 -21.13 14.05
N LYS A 133 5.46 -22.20 13.46
CA LYS A 133 6.16 -22.94 12.39
C LYS A 133 6.30 -22.12 11.12
N VAL A 134 5.27 -21.39 10.74
CA VAL A 134 5.28 -20.57 9.54
C VAL A 134 6.21 -19.35 9.70
N MET A 135 6.16 -18.68 10.85
CA MET A 135 7.05 -17.53 11.15
C MET A 135 8.53 -17.91 11.17
N ARG A 136 8.88 -19.19 11.38
CA ARG A 136 10.25 -19.67 11.22
C ARG A 136 10.76 -19.54 9.77
N PHE A 137 9.86 -19.63 8.78
CA PHE A 137 10.19 -19.43 7.36
C PHE A 137 10.11 -17.96 6.93
N LEU A 138 9.32 -17.16 7.66
CA LEU A 138 9.09 -15.74 7.39
C LEU A 138 9.53 -14.85 8.57
N PRO A 139 10.80 -15.00 9.05
CA PRO A 139 11.30 -14.21 10.17
C PRO A 139 11.54 -12.74 9.75
N PRO A 140 11.71 -11.82 10.72
CA PRO A 140 11.98 -10.41 10.45
C PRO A 140 13.21 -10.13 9.57
N VAL A 141 14.21 -11.01 9.59
CA VAL A 141 15.38 -10.92 8.68
C VAL A 141 15.00 -11.12 7.20
N VAL A 142 13.84 -11.72 6.92
CA VAL A 142 13.27 -11.87 5.57
C VAL A 142 12.25 -10.77 5.30
N THR A 143 11.27 -10.61 6.19
CA THR A 143 10.15 -9.68 5.97
C THR A 143 10.60 -8.23 5.96
N GLY A 144 11.50 -7.83 6.85
CA GLY A 144 12.00 -6.46 6.94
C GLY A 144 12.65 -5.96 5.66
N PRO A 145 13.69 -6.63 5.13
CA PRO A 145 14.33 -6.22 3.87
C PRO A 145 13.38 -6.23 2.66
N ILE A 146 12.37 -7.11 2.62
CA ILE A 146 11.36 -7.11 1.55
C ILE A 146 10.50 -5.85 1.62
N ILE A 147 10.04 -5.45 2.81
CA ILE A 147 9.28 -4.20 3.00
C ILE A 147 10.16 -2.98 2.61
N VAL A 148 11.46 -2.99 2.95
CA VAL A 148 12.41 -1.97 2.48
C VAL A 148 12.42 -1.89 0.95
N CYS A 149 12.48 -3.03 0.26
CA CYS A 149 12.46 -3.09 -1.20
C CYS A 149 11.16 -2.53 -1.78
N ILE A 150 9.97 -2.76 -1.17
CA ILE A 150 8.69 -2.24 -1.67
C ILE A 150 8.77 -0.72 -1.85
N GLY A 151 9.27 0.02 -0.86
CA GLY A 151 9.40 1.47 -0.98
C GLY A 151 10.52 1.90 -1.93
N LEU A 152 11.72 1.31 -1.82
CA LEU A 152 12.88 1.76 -2.59
C LEU A 152 12.80 1.44 -4.09
N THR A 153 12.14 0.37 -4.50
CA THR A 153 11.92 0.06 -5.93
C THR A 153 11.10 1.13 -6.64
N LEU A 154 10.30 1.90 -5.90
CA LEU A 154 9.45 2.96 -6.43
C LEU A 154 10.15 4.33 -6.44
N ALA A 155 11.30 4.49 -5.78
CA ALA A 155 12.02 5.76 -5.69
C ALA A 155 12.34 6.42 -7.04
N PRO A 156 12.74 5.69 -8.11
CA PRO A 156 12.95 6.28 -9.41
C PRO A 156 11.69 6.97 -9.99
N SER A 157 10.50 6.42 -9.75
CA SER A 157 9.25 7.02 -10.21
C SER A 157 8.94 8.33 -9.47
N ALA A 158 9.27 8.42 -8.19
CA ALA A 158 9.11 9.66 -7.42
C ALA A 158 10.02 10.77 -7.99
N VAL A 159 11.28 10.45 -8.30
CA VAL A 159 12.22 11.40 -8.93
C VAL A 159 11.75 11.82 -10.32
N SER A 160 11.33 10.88 -11.15
CA SER A 160 10.82 11.14 -12.50
C SER A 160 9.61 12.08 -12.46
N ASN A 161 8.64 11.81 -11.59
CA ASN A 161 7.47 12.65 -11.42
C ASN A 161 7.82 14.06 -10.88
N ALA A 162 8.72 14.14 -9.90
CA ALA A 162 9.15 15.42 -9.33
C ALA A 162 9.90 16.29 -10.37
N SER A 163 10.66 15.66 -11.27
CA SER A 163 11.45 16.35 -12.29
C SER A 163 10.62 17.13 -13.31
N THR A 164 9.33 16.84 -13.44
CA THR A 164 8.42 17.61 -14.29
C THR A 164 8.24 19.06 -13.82
N CYS A 165 8.32 19.32 -12.51
CA CYS A 165 8.33 20.66 -11.93
C CYS A 165 8.87 20.62 -10.49
N TRP A 166 10.20 20.71 -10.31
CA TRP A 166 10.85 20.63 -9.00
C TRP A 166 10.32 21.62 -7.96
N PRO A 167 10.06 22.91 -8.28
CA PRO A 167 9.52 23.83 -7.29
C PRO A 167 8.21 23.31 -6.66
N LEU A 168 7.31 22.78 -7.48
CA LEU A 168 6.03 22.26 -7.01
C LEU A 168 6.19 20.98 -6.19
N ALA A 169 7.09 20.08 -6.61
CA ALA A 169 7.43 18.86 -5.86
C ALA A 169 8.03 19.20 -4.47
N LEU A 170 8.92 20.22 -4.42
CA LEU A 170 9.51 20.67 -3.16
C LEU A 170 8.49 21.33 -2.22
N ILE A 171 7.49 22.06 -2.75
CA ILE A 171 6.39 22.57 -1.93
C ILE A 171 5.61 21.43 -1.30
N ALA A 172 5.27 20.38 -2.05
CA ALA A 172 4.58 19.21 -1.52
C ALA A 172 5.41 18.52 -0.43
N LEU A 173 6.68 18.24 -0.72
CA LEU A 173 7.62 17.58 0.20
C LEU A 173 7.81 18.39 1.50
N ALA A 174 8.13 19.70 1.37
CA ALA A 174 8.35 20.58 2.52
C ALA A 174 7.09 20.70 3.38
N THR A 175 5.91 20.81 2.75
CA THR A 175 4.63 20.88 3.46
C THR A 175 4.41 19.63 4.30
N ILE A 176 4.61 18.43 3.75
CA ILE A 176 4.46 17.17 4.50
C ILE A 176 5.41 17.14 5.69
N ILE A 177 6.68 17.50 5.49
CA ILE A 177 7.69 17.52 6.57
C ILE A 177 7.26 18.50 7.67
N VAL A 178 6.87 19.73 7.31
CA VAL A 178 6.46 20.75 8.29
C VAL A 178 5.27 20.29 9.11
N PHE A 179 4.22 19.77 8.47
CA PHE A 179 3.04 19.30 9.19
C PHE A 179 3.30 18.03 10.01
N ASN A 180 4.17 17.14 9.54
CA ASN A 180 4.53 15.92 10.28
C ASN A 180 5.32 16.23 11.56
N ILE A 181 6.31 17.16 11.48
CA ILE A 181 7.23 17.43 12.58
C ILE A 181 6.67 18.50 13.53
N TRP A 182 6.21 19.62 12.98
CA TRP A 182 5.76 20.78 13.78
C TRP A 182 4.23 20.91 13.86
N GLY A 183 3.48 20.10 13.10
CA GLY A 183 2.03 20.11 13.13
C GLY A 183 1.48 19.75 14.53
N LYS A 184 0.31 20.32 14.86
CA LYS A 184 -0.41 20.04 16.10
C LYS A 184 -1.82 19.56 15.81
N GLY A 185 -2.36 18.71 16.69
CA GLY A 185 -3.75 18.20 16.56
C GLY A 185 -4.00 17.49 15.22
N MET A 186 -5.08 17.86 14.55
CA MET A 186 -5.49 17.26 13.25
C MET A 186 -4.40 17.37 12.18
N PHE A 187 -3.70 18.49 12.07
CA PHE A 187 -2.69 18.72 11.02
C PHE A 187 -1.51 17.76 11.12
N LYS A 188 -1.14 17.31 12.32
CA LYS A 188 -0.10 16.29 12.51
C LYS A 188 -0.56 14.91 12.02
N ILE A 189 -1.86 14.65 11.99
CA ILE A 189 -2.44 13.38 11.61
C ILE A 189 -2.56 13.22 10.09
N ILE A 190 -2.72 14.35 9.35
CA ILE A 190 -2.99 14.36 7.91
C ILE A 190 -1.90 15.08 7.09
N PRO A 191 -0.61 14.87 7.34
CA PRO A 191 0.46 15.64 6.70
C PRO A 191 0.49 15.43 5.18
N ILE A 192 0.23 14.21 4.69
CA ILE A 192 0.19 13.88 3.27
C ILE A 192 -0.93 14.64 2.57
N LEU A 193 -2.13 14.64 3.16
CA LEU A 193 -3.25 15.42 2.61
C LEU A 193 -2.93 16.92 2.57
N MET A 194 -2.31 17.46 3.61
CA MET A 194 -1.89 18.87 3.63
C MET A 194 -0.86 19.15 2.54
N GLY A 195 0.09 18.24 2.31
CA GLY A 195 1.03 18.30 1.20
C GLY A 195 0.34 18.38 -0.16
N VAL A 196 -0.63 17.50 -0.40
CA VAL A 196 -1.43 17.50 -1.63
C VAL A 196 -2.21 18.80 -1.76
N VAL A 197 -2.97 19.23 -0.75
CA VAL A 197 -3.84 20.42 -0.83
C VAL A 197 -3.04 21.69 -1.06
N ILE A 198 -1.97 21.92 -0.28
CA ILE A 198 -1.18 23.15 -0.40
C ILE A 198 -0.43 23.19 -1.72
N SER A 199 0.16 22.09 -2.16
CA SER A 199 0.83 22.05 -3.46
C SER A 199 -0.16 22.13 -4.64
N TYR A 200 -1.37 21.59 -4.48
CA TYR A 200 -2.44 21.77 -5.48
C TYR A 200 -2.86 23.24 -5.60
N ILE A 201 -3.00 23.97 -4.48
CA ILE A 201 -3.26 25.41 -4.49
C ILE A 201 -2.09 26.16 -5.15
N ALA A 202 -0.84 25.79 -4.84
CA ALA A 202 0.32 26.38 -5.50
C ALA A 202 0.31 26.11 -7.01
N ALA A 203 -0.06 24.91 -7.45
CA ALA A 203 -0.22 24.57 -8.86
C ALA A 203 -1.31 25.40 -9.56
N LEU A 204 -2.44 25.65 -8.88
CA LEU A 204 -3.51 26.53 -9.38
C LEU A 204 -2.98 27.95 -9.63
N ILE A 205 -2.22 28.50 -8.68
CA ILE A 205 -1.62 29.83 -8.80
C ILE A 205 -0.61 29.85 -9.96
N MET A 206 0.28 28.87 -10.04
CA MET A 206 1.27 28.75 -11.11
C MET A 206 0.59 28.63 -12.49
N ASN A 207 -0.46 27.82 -12.60
CA ASN A 207 -1.24 27.65 -13.83
C ASN A 207 -1.93 28.97 -14.24
N ALA A 208 -2.50 29.70 -13.28
CA ALA A 208 -3.10 31.02 -13.53
C ALA A 208 -2.06 32.08 -13.95
N CYS A 209 -0.79 31.93 -13.51
CA CYS A 209 0.33 32.77 -13.96
C CYS A 209 0.90 32.36 -15.34
N GLY A 210 0.31 31.36 -16.00
CA GLY A 210 0.74 30.88 -17.31
C GLY A 210 1.98 30.00 -17.32
N VAL A 211 2.31 29.39 -16.18
CA VAL A 211 3.40 28.38 -16.09
C VAL A 211 3.00 27.13 -16.88
N THR A 212 3.86 26.73 -17.80
CA THR A 212 3.69 25.52 -18.62
C THR A 212 4.73 24.47 -18.26
N VAL A 213 4.42 23.22 -18.54
CA VAL A 213 5.33 22.07 -18.45
C VAL A 213 5.54 21.49 -19.85
N MET A 214 6.68 20.85 -20.07
CA MET A 214 6.95 20.15 -21.33
C MET A 214 6.21 18.83 -21.34
N GLY A 215 5.31 18.63 -22.29
CA GLY A 215 4.68 17.34 -22.55
C GLY A 215 5.66 16.32 -23.11
N ALA A 216 5.27 15.05 -23.14
CA ALA A 216 6.08 13.97 -23.69
C ALA A 216 6.39 14.16 -25.20
N ASP A 217 5.55 14.89 -25.90
CA ASP A 217 5.68 15.28 -27.29
C ASP A 217 6.60 16.51 -27.54
N GLY A 218 7.19 17.06 -26.47
CA GLY A 218 8.03 18.26 -26.51
C GLY A 218 7.24 19.55 -26.66
N THR A 219 5.92 19.54 -26.58
CA THR A 219 5.08 20.76 -26.61
C THR A 219 4.88 21.32 -25.22
N ALA A 220 4.78 22.65 -25.11
CA ALA A 220 4.43 23.31 -23.86
C ALA A 220 2.95 23.14 -23.59
N GLN A 221 2.62 22.50 -22.48
CA GLN A 221 1.25 22.21 -22.03
C GLN A 221 0.95 22.98 -20.74
N PRO A 222 -0.33 23.37 -20.49
CA PRO A 222 -0.69 23.95 -19.21
C PRO A 222 -0.39 22.97 -18.07
N LEU A 223 -0.01 23.52 -16.92
CA LEU A 223 0.34 22.72 -15.75
C LEU A 223 -0.83 21.86 -15.26
N MET A 224 -2.07 22.34 -15.45
CA MET A 224 -3.30 21.65 -15.05
C MET A 224 -4.36 21.74 -16.15
N ASP A 225 -5.07 20.63 -16.38
CA ASP A 225 -6.23 20.54 -17.27
C ASP A 225 -7.49 20.18 -16.46
N PHE A 226 -8.52 20.99 -16.58
CA PHE A 226 -9.81 20.84 -15.89
C PHE A 226 -10.94 20.36 -16.81
N THR A 227 -10.64 19.98 -18.03
CA THR A 227 -11.67 19.56 -19.01
C THR A 227 -12.48 18.39 -18.49
N ALA A 228 -11.83 17.35 -17.96
CA ALA A 228 -12.48 16.19 -17.36
C ALA A 228 -13.28 16.57 -16.10
N VAL A 229 -12.75 17.49 -15.28
CA VAL A 229 -13.45 17.98 -14.08
C VAL A 229 -14.75 18.71 -14.43
N ALA A 230 -14.74 19.51 -15.51
CA ALA A 230 -15.92 20.25 -15.95
C ALA A 230 -17.05 19.30 -16.44
N GLN A 231 -16.69 18.18 -17.07
CA GLN A 231 -17.62 17.20 -17.61
C GLN A 231 -18.12 16.19 -16.55
N ALA A 232 -17.39 16.01 -15.45
CA ALA A 232 -17.71 15.04 -14.43
C ALA A 232 -18.98 15.42 -13.65
N GLY A 233 -19.85 14.42 -13.43
CA GLY A 233 -21.02 14.53 -12.57
C GLY A 233 -20.65 14.62 -11.07
N LEU A 234 -21.57 15.14 -10.26
CA LEU A 234 -21.39 15.18 -8.81
C LEU A 234 -21.55 13.81 -8.16
N VAL A 235 -22.46 12.98 -8.67
CA VAL A 235 -22.73 11.62 -8.18
C VAL A 235 -22.76 10.66 -9.36
N GLY A 236 -22.11 9.51 -9.20
CA GLY A 236 -22.07 8.46 -10.21
C GLY A 236 -21.58 7.15 -9.64
N LEU A 237 -21.90 6.04 -10.31
CA LEU A 237 -21.38 4.73 -9.95
C LEU A 237 -19.88 4.67 -10.31
N PRO A 238 -19.04 4.01 -9.48
CA PRO A 238 -17.69 3.69 -9.89
C PRO A 238 -17.71 2.88 -11.19
N PRO A 239 -16.77 3.12 -12.12
CA PRO A 239 -16.69 2.38 -13.38
C PRO A 239 -16.14 0.98 -13.12
N PHE A 240 -17.01 0.08 -12.67
CA PHE A 240 -16.65 -1.31 -12.43
C PHE A 240 -16.34 -2.03 -13.73
N GLN A 241 -15.29 -2.84 -13.71
CA GLN A 241 -14.85 -3.66 -14.81
C GLN A 241 -14.52 -5.05 -14.33
N LEU A 242 -15.05 -6.09 -14.95
CA LEU A 242 -14.76 -7.46 -14.57
C LEU A 242 -13.33 -7.86 -14.97
N ALA A 243 -12.67 -8.57 -14.06
CA ALA A 243 -11.37 -9.14 -14.30
C ALA A 243 -11.42 -10.20 -15.42
N LYS A 244 -10.36 -10.22 -16.25
CA LYS A 244 -10.12 -11.26 -17.25
C LYS A 244 -8.91 -12.09 -16.81
N PHE A 245 -8.89 -13.37 -17.15
CA PHE A 245 -7.85 -14.27 -16.68
C PHE A 245 -7.00 -14.77 -17.86
N ASP A 246 -5.68 -14.65 -17.70
CA ASP A 246 -4.68 -15.22 -18.58
C ASP A 246 -3.46 -15.66 -17.78
N VAL A 247 -2.81 -16.72 -18.23
CA VAL A 247 -1.67 -17.33 -17.55
C VAL A 247 -0.51 -16.32 -17.41
N THR A 248 -0.24 -15.53 -18.45
CA THR A 248 0.84 -14.53 -18.42
C THR A 248 0.59 -13.47 -17.35
N ALA A 249 -0.62 -12.91 -17.29
CA ALA A 249 -1.00 -11.92 -16.28
C ALA A 249 -0.93 -12.51 -14.87
N ILE A 250 -1.36 -13.76 -14.69
CA ILE A 250 -1.28 -14.47 -13.40
C ILE A 250 0.19 -14.63 -12.99
N LEU A 251 1.07 -15.05 -13.90
CA LEU A 251 2.49 -15.26 -13.61
C LEU A 251 3.25 -13.95 -13.32
N VAL A 252 2.79 -12.81 -13.85
CA VAL A 252 3.34 -11.49 -13.53
C VAL A 252 2.87 -11.01 -12.16
N MET A 253 1.57 -11.13 -11.86
CA MET A 253 0.96 -10.51 -10.69
C MET A 253 0.99 -11.40 -9.44
N ALA A 254 0.66 -12.69 -9.58
CA ALA A 254 0.50 -13.56 -8.41
C ALA A 254 1.74 -13.72 -7.54
N PRO A 255 2.99 -13.79 -8.07
CA PRO A 255 4.18 -13.89 -7.23
C PRO A 255 4.42 -12.69 -6.33
N ILE A 256 3.89 -11.51 -6.68
CA ILE A 256 3.99 -10.28 -5.85
C ILE A 256 3.29 -10.49 -4.50
N ALA A 257 2.27 -11.36 -4.45
CA ALA A 257 1.58 -11.72 -3.22
C ALA A 257 2.53 -12.17 -2.10
N LEU A 258 3.66 -12.79 -2.43
CA LEU A 258 4.64 -13.20 -1.42
C LEU A 258 5.20 -11.99 -0.66
N ALA A 259 5.49 -10.89 -1.36
CA ALA A 259 5.98 -9.67 -0.72
C ALA A 259 4.88 -8.99 0.11
N THR A 260 3.66 -8.91 -0.43
CA THR A 260 2.55 -8.25 0.28
C THR A 260 2.03 -9.06 1.46
N MET A 261 2.12 -10.38 1.45
CA MET A 261 1.87 -11.21 2.64
C MET A 261 2.86 -10.91 3.76
N MET A 262 4.13 -10.63 3.43
CA MET A 262 5.15 -10.28 4.42
C MET A 262 4.94 -8.87 4.96
N GLU A 263 4.53 -7.92 4.10
CA GLU A 263 4.08 -6.58 4.50
C GLU A 263 2.93 -6.69 5.50
N HIS A 264 1.89 -7.48 5.16
CA HIS A 264 0.74 -7.71 6.05
C HIS A 264 1.14 -8.27 7.42
N ILE A 265 2.07 -9.24 7.48
CA ILE A 265 2.57 -9.78 8.74
C ILE A 265 3.27 -8.70 9.56
N GLY A 266 4.09 -7.86 8.92
CA GLY A 266 4.76 -6.72 9.53
C GLY A 266 3.77 -5.71 10.11
N ASP A 267 2.75 -5.34 9.35
CA ASP A 267 1.69 -4.41 9.78
C ASP A 267 0.87 -4.96 10.94
N MET A 268 0.50 -6.25 10.89
CA MET A 268 -0.20 -6.88 12.00
C MET A 268 0.65 -6.90 13.28
N SER A 269 1.96 -7.05 13.15
CA SER A 269 2.89 -6.92 14.26
C SER A 269 2.91 -5.49 14.80
N ALA A 270 3.03 -4.49 13.93
CA ALA A 270 3.05 -3.07 14.31
C ALA A 270 1.73 -2.62 14.98
N ILE A 271 0.57 -3.04 14.45
CA ILE A 271 -0.73 -2.75 15.06
C ILE A 271 -0.88 -3.46 16.41
N SER A 272 -0.38 -4.69 16.52
CA SER A 272 -0.36 -5.43 17.79
C SER A 272 0.44 -4.69 18.86
N ALA A 273 1.63 -4.18 18.49
CA ALA A 273 2.47 -3.34 19.33
C ALA A 273 1.72 -2.10 19.82
N THR A 274 1.22 -1.34 18.86
CA THR A 274 0.53 -0.06 19.11
C THR A 274 -0.68 -0.22 20.04
N THR A 275 -1.41 -1.32 19.91
CA THR A 275 -2.65 -1.53 20.66
C THR A 275 -2.45 -2.36 21.94
N GLU A 276 -1.23 -2.84 22.19
CA GLU A 276 -0.89 -3.77 23.30
C GLU A 276 -1.76 -5.04 23.27
N ARG A 277 -2.03 -5.57 22.07
CA ARG A 277 -2.84 -6.78 21.86
C ARG A 277 -2.18 -7.66 20.81
N ASN A 278 -2.03 -8.94 21.09
CA ASN A 278 -1.43 -9.89 20.13
C ASN A 278 -2.45 -10.38 19.10
N PHE A 279 -2.59 -9.65 17.99
CA PHE A 279 -3.50 -10.01 16.90
C PHE A 279 -3.00 -11.18 16.04
N LEU A 280 -1.72 -11.50 16.10
CA LEU A 280 -1.17 -12.69 15.44
C LEU A 280 -1.70 -13.99 16.04
N GLN A 281 -2.06 -13.96 17.35
CA GLN A 281 -2.66 -15.08 18.05
C GLN A 281 -4.19 -14.98 18.12
N ASN A 282 -4.75 -13.81 18.44
CA ASN A 282 -6.18 -13.59 18.57
C ASN A 282 -6.60 -12.26 17.91
N PRO A 283 -7.41 -12.29 16.85
CA PRO A 283 -8.19 -13.38 16.26
C PRO A 283 -7.38 -14.42 15.47
N GLY A 284 -6.09 -14.17 15.29
CA GLY A 284 -5.13 -15.05 14.62
C GLY A 284 -4.77 -14.60 13.21
N LEU A 285 -3.47 -14.70 12.88
CA LEU A 285 -2.91 -14.28 11.60
C LEU A 285 -3.60 -14.93 10.39
N HIS A 286 -4.06 -16.18 10.51
CA HIS A 286 -4.82 -16.85 9.45
C HIS A 286 -6.11 -16.10 9.06
N ARG A 287 -6.79 -15.43 10.03
CA ARG A 287 -8.00 -14.66 9.76
C ARG A 287 -7.72 -13.34 9.10
N THR A 288 -6.64 -12.68 9.50
CA THR A 288 -6.24 -11.40 8.90
C THR A 288 -5.80 -11.59 7.46
N LEU A 289 -5.04 -12.67 7.17
CA LEU A 289 -4.66 -13.04 5.81
C LEU A 289 -5.87 -13.40 4.94
N VAL A 290 -6.86 -14.13 5.49
CA VAL A 290 -8.11 -14.38 4.75
C VAL A 290 -8.82 -13.06 4.43
N GLY A 291 -8.90 -12.13 5.39
CA GLY A 291 -9.54 -10.84 5.20
C GLY A 291 -8.86 -9.99 4.14
N ASP A 292 -7.53 -9.88 4.18
CA ASP A 292 -6.73 -9.11 3.25
C ASP A 292 -6.73 -9.72 1.83
N GLY A 293 -6.51 -11.03 1.74
CA GLY A 293 -6.52 -11.74 0.46
C GLY A 293 -7.87 -11.69 -0.25
N LEU A 294 -8.97 -11.91 0.48
CA LEU A 294 -10.30 -11.83 -0.13
C LEU A 294 -10.70 -10.38 -0.44
N ALA A 295 -10.29 -9.39 0.36
CA ALA A 295 -10.49 -7.97 0.04
C ALA A 295 -9.75 -7.60 -1.26
N THR A 296 -8.50 -8.07 -1.42
CA THR A 296 -7.71 -7.92 -2.64
C THR A 296 -8.39 -8.59 -3.84
N SER A 297 -8.80 -9.85 -3.72
CA SER A 297 -9.48 -10.57 -4.80
C SER A 297 -10.81 -9.92 -5.19
N LEU A 298 -11.59 -9.46 -4.20
CA LEU A 298 -12.86 -8.78 -4.44
C LEU A 298 -12.66 -7.44 -5.17
N SER A 299 -11.70 -6.63 -4.74
CA SER A 299 -11.36 -5.38 -5.40
C SER A 299 -10.97 -5.60 -6.86
N ALA A 300 -10.02 -6.49 -7.09
CA ALA A 300 -9.51 -6.79 -8.42
C ALA A 300 -10.56 -7.44 -9.34
N MET A 301 -11.46 -8.27 -8.81
CA MET A 301 -12.55 -8.87 -9.59
C MET A 301 -13.41 -7.81 -10.28
N PHE A 302 -13.55 -6.62 -9.69
CA PHE A 302 -14.36 -5.52 -10.21
C PHE A 302 -13.51 -4.34 -10.72
N GLY A 303 -12.24 -4.57 -11.07
CA GLY A 303 -11.37 -3.57 -11.71
C GLY A 303 -10.70 -2.59 -10.75
N GLY A 304 -10.67 -2.88 -9.45
CA GLY A 304 -9.88 -2.16 -8.46
C GLY A 304 -8.47 -2.73 -8.31
N PRO A 305 -7.56 -2.02 -7.64
CA PRO A 305 -6.22 -2.51 -7.32
C PRO A 305 -6.25 -3.55 -6.18
N ALA A 306 -5.11 -4.20 -5.94
CA ALA A 306 -4.91 -4.98 -4.73
C ALA A 306 -5.07 -4.09 -3.49
N ASN A 307 -5.64 -4.65 -2.42
CA ASN A 307 -5.66 -4.02 -1.12
C ASN A 307 -4.47 -4.46 -0.26
N THR A 308 -4.09 -3.64 0.71
CA THR A 308 -3.13 -3.97 1.77
C THR A 308 -3.45 -3.17 3.02
N THR A 309 -2.97 -3.63 4.17
CA THR A 309 -3.09 -2.88 5.43
C THR A 309 -2.21 -1.62 5.41
N TYR A 310 -2.70 -0.54 6.04
CA TYR A 310 -2.03 0.76 6.00
C TYR A 310 -1.40 1.14 7.34
N GLY A 311 -0.07 1.30 7.33
CA GLY A 311 0.72 1.76 8.46
C GLY A 311 0.41 3.21 8.87
N GLU A 312 -0.01 4.06 7.92
CA GLU A 312 -0.42 5.46 8.17
C GLU A 312 -1.58 5.53 9.17
N ASN A 313 -2.54 4.61 9.05
CA ASN A 313 -3.66 4.53 9.98
C ASN A 313 -3.23 4.06 11.38
N THR A 314 -2.16 3.25 11.49
CA THR A 314 -1.55 2.90 12.76
C THR A 314 -0.96 4.13 13.47
N GLY A 315 -0.35 5.06 12.71
CA GLY A 315 0.09 6.35 13.23
C GLY A 315 -1.06 7.17 13.85
N VAL A 316 -2.25 7.14 13.23
CA VAL A 316 -3.45 7.81 13.80
C VAL A 316 -3.89 7.17 15.11
N LEU A 317 -3.81 5.82 15.23
CA LEU A 317 -4.11 5.13 16.50
C LEU A 317 -3.21 5.62 17.63
N VAL A 318 -1.89 5.77 17.36
CA VAL A 318 -0.92 6.30 18.34
C VAL A 318 -1.28 7.71 18.76
N LEU A 319 -1.52 8.60 17.79
CA LEU A 319 -1.76 10.03 18.06
C LEU A 319 -3.11 10.31 18.72
N SER A 320 -4.15 9.56 18.35
CA SER A 320 -5.50 9.73 18.92
C SER A 320 -5.70 8.98 20.24
N ASN A 321 -4.84 7.99 20.51
CA ASN A 321 -4.98 7.03 21.62
C ASN A 321 -6.36 6.31 21.62
N VAL A 322 -6.99 6.16 20.44
CA VAL A 322 -8.29 5.49 20.26
C VAL A 322 -8.10 4.24 19.43
N HIS A 323 -8.16 3.09 20.07
CA HIS A 323 -7.85 1.78 19.48
C HIS A 323 -9.12 0.96 19.15
N ASP A 324 -10.28 1.63 19.01
CA ASP A 324 -11.53 0.96 18.67
C ASP A 324 -11.69 0.79 17.15
N PRO A 325 -11.86 -0.45 16.65
CA PRO A 325 -12.11 -0.70 15.23
C PRO A 325 -13.35 0.02 14.64
N ARG A 326 -14.27 0.52 15.46
CA ARG A 326 -15.45 1.25 14.99
C ARG A 326 -15.09 2.53 14.25
N VAL A 327 -14.06 3.26 14.71
CA VAL A 327 -13.63 4.49 14.04
C VAL A 327 -13.07 4.20 12.64
N ILE A 328 -12.41 3.06 12.47
CA ILE A 328 -11.92 2.60 11.16
C ILE A 328 -13.09 2.23 10.23
N ARG A 329 -14.13 1.58 10.75
CA ARG A 329 -15.33 1.29 9.94
C ARG A 329 -16.05 2.54 9.48
N ILE A 330 -16.10 3.58 10.31
CA ILE A 330 -16.62 4.89 9.92
C ILE A 330 -15.77 5.49 8.79
N ALA A 331 -14.44 5.42 8.90
CA ALA A 331 -13.55 5.83 7.83
C ALA A 331 -13.79 5.05 6.52
N ALA A 332 -14.02 3.75 6.62
CA ALA A 332 -14.35 2.89 5.48
C ALA A 332 -15.68 3.30 4.81
N CYS A 333 -16.71 3.65 5.60
CA CYS A 333 -17.96 4.19 5.06
C CYS A 333 -17.72 5.52 4.32
N PHE A 334 -16.91 6.42 4.85
CA PHE A 334 -16.52 7.65 4.15
C PHE A 334 -15.81 7.37 2.83
N ALA A 335 -14.87 6.41 2.81
CA ALA A 335 -14.17 6.02 1.58
C ALA A 335 -15.14 5.49 0.51
N ILE A 336 -16.12 4.67 0.90
CA ILE A 336 -17.18 4.20 0.00
C ILE A 336 -17.95 5.37 -0.58
N ILE A 337 -18.37 6.32 0.25
CA ILE A 337 -19.12 7.51 -0.19
C ILE A 337 -18.31 8.33 -1.19
N LEU A 338 -17.01 8.52 -0.94
CA LEU A 338 -16.12 9.23 -1.86
C LEU A 338 -15.98 8.53 -3.21
N GLY A 339 -16.06 7.20 -3.24
CA GLY A 339 -16.09 6.41 -4.48
C GLY A 339 -17.26 6.73 -5.40
N PHE A 340 -18.37 7.28 -4.86
CA PHE A 340 -19.54 7.70 -5.65
C PHE A 340 -19.48 9.15 -6.14
N ILE A 341 -18.35 9.85 -6.00
CA ILE A 341 -18.19 11.26 -6.39
C ILE A 341 -17.21 11.37 -7.57
N PRO A 342 -17.67 11.23 -8.85
CA PRO A 342 -16.81 11.33 -10.03
C PRO A 342 -16.02 12.64 -10.08
N LYS A 343 -16.68 13.75 -9.79
CA LYS A 343 -16.06 15.08 -9.82
C LYS A 343 -14.83 15.18 -8.93
N MET A 344 -14.87 14.56 -7.74
CA MET A 344 -13.74 14.50 -6.84
C MET A 344 -12.60 13.66 -7.42
N ALA A 345 -12.91 12.53 -8.05
CA ALA A 345 -11.92 11.68 -8.70
C ALA A 345 -11.21 12.42 -9.84
N GLU A 346 -11.93 13.22 -10.63
CA GLU A 346 -11.34 14.00 -11.70
C GLU A 346 -10.53 15.22 -11.18
N VAL A 347 -10.96 15.86 -10.09
CA VAL A 347 -10.13 16.88 -9.41
C VAL A 347 -8.80 16.29 -8.94
N ILE A 348 -8.83 15.08 -8.39
CA ILE A 348 -7.61 14.35 -7.99
C ILE A 348 -6.79 13.98 -9.24
N GLY A 349 -7.47 13.53 -10.31
CA GLY A 349 -6.83 13.17 -11.58
C GLY A 349 -6.16 14.35 -12.31
N SER A 350 -6.61 15.59 -12.06
CA SER A 350 -6.00 16.81 -12.62
C SER A 350 -4.72 17.25 -11.89
N MET A 351 -4.29 16.51 -10.87
CA MET A 351 -3.10 16.82 -10.07
C MET A 351 -1.82 16.65 -10.92
N PRO A 352 -0.96 17.70 -11.01
CA PRO A 352 0.32 17.60 -11.71
C PRO A 352 1.22 16.48 -11.19
N SER A 353 1.92 15.80 -12.10
CA SER A 353 2.84 14.70 -11.74
C SER A 353 3.90 15.14 -10.73
N ALA A 354 4.32 16.39 -10.76
CA ALA A 354 5.28 16.94 -9.79
C ALA A 354 4.79 16.84 -8.34
N ILE A 355 3.49 17.07 -8.09
CA ILE A 355 2.90 16.90 -6.75
C ILE A 355 2.95 15.42 -6.34
N VAL A 356 2.57 14.54 -7.27
CA VAL A 356 2.64 13.08 -7.07
C VAL A 356 4.07 12.68 -6.69
N GLY A 357 5.07 13.20 -7.41
CA GLY A 357 6.48 12.98 -7.12
C GLY A 357 6.87 13.44 -5.72
N GLY A 358 6.58 14.69 -5.36
CA GLY A 358 6.91 15.27 -4.05
C GLY A 358 6.29 14.49 -2.87
N VAL A 359 5.02 14.07 -3.01
CA VAL A 359 4.33 13.23 -2.02
C VAL A 359 4.95 11.83 -1.94
N SER A 360 5.30 11.25 -3.09
CA SER A 360 5.86 9.90 -3.19
C SER A 360 7.23 9.78 -2.53
N PHE A 361 8.05 10.83 -2.49
CA PHE A 361 9.32 10.83 -1.75
C PHE A 361 9.11 10.43 -0.28
N ILE A 362 8.11 11.03 0.37
CA ILE A 362 7.80 10.70 1.78
C ILE A 362 7.15 9.33 1.90
N LEU A 363 6.16 9.01 1.07
CA LEU A 363 5.43 7.74 1.17
C LEU A 363 6.33 6.54 0.96
N TYR A 364 7.14 6.52 -0.11
CA TYR A 364 8.04 5.41 -0.40
C TYR A 364 9.13 5.28 0.66
N GLY A 365 9.65 6.44 1.11
CA GLY A 365 10.60 6.47 2.22
C GLY A 365 10.00 5.93 3.53
N MET A 366 8.74 6.26 3.84
CA MET A 366 8.05 5.76 5.03
C MET A 366 7.79 4.25 4.95
N ILE A 367 7.37 3.72 3.79
CA ILE A 367 7.23 2.27 3.59
C ILE A 367 8.56 1.57 3.88
N SER A 368 9.66 2.08 3.30
CA SER A 368 10.99 1.51 3.55
C SER A 368 11.41 1.63 5.01
N ALA A 369 11.10 2.73 5.67
CA ALA A 369 11.39 2.94 7.09
C ALA A 369 10.61 1.96 8.00
N ILE A 370 9.39 1.58 7.63
CA ILE A 370 8.62 0.51 8.33
C ILE A 370 9.38 -0.83 8.23
N GLY A 371 9.96 -1.15 7.09
CA GLY A 371 10.80 -2.34 6.94
C GLY A 371 12.05 -2.31 7.84
N VAL A 372 12.73 -1.16 7.90
CA VAL A 372 13.87 -0.96 8.82
C VAL A 372 13.40 -1.08 10.28
N ARG A 373 12.28 -0.47 10.62
CA ARG A 373 11.69 -0.56 11.96
C ARG A 373 11.40 -2.01 12.34
N ASN A 374 10.83 -2.82 11.43
CA ASN A 374 10.57 -4.24 11.66
C ASN A 374 11.87 -5.01 12.01
N ILE A 375 12.98 -4.70 11.31
CA ILE A 375 14.30 -5.27 11.59
C ILE A 375 14.78 -4.88 13.00
N VAL A 376 14.70 -3.60 13.35
CA VAL A 376 15.22 -3.05 14.63
C VAL A 376 14.39 -3.52 15.81
N GLU A 377 13.06 -3.46 15.72
CA GLU A 377 12.15 -3.88 16.80
C GLU A 377 12.27 -5.37 17.13
N ASN A 378 12.50 -6.19 16.11
CA ASN A 378 12.73 -7.62 16.28
C ASN A 378 14.20 -7.97 16.55
N GLN A 379 15.07 -6.98 16.81
CA GLN A 379 16.47 -7.14 17.19
C GLN A 379 17.23 -8.12 16.27
N VAL A 380 17.04 -8.00 14.95
CA VAL A 380 17.73 -8.84 13.97
C VAL A 380 19.23 -8.62 14.07
N ASP A 381 19.96 -9.67 14.45
CA ASP A 381 21.42 -9.62 14.61
C ASP A 381 22.14 -9.78 13.26
N PHE A 382 22.61 -8.67 12.70
CA PHE A 382 23.40 -8.65 11.45
C PHE A 382 24.89 -8.94 11.64
N THR A 383 25.36 -9.20 12.86
CA THR A 383 26.73 -9.74 13.08
C THR A 383 26.80 -11.20 12.63
N LYS A 384 25.66 -11.89 12.57
CA LYS A 384 25.55 -13.24 12.03
C LYS A 384 25.61 -13.21 10.52
N SER A 385 26.63 -13.86 9.93
CA SER A 385 26.83 -13.93 8.48
C SER A 385 25.59 -14.45 7.73
N ARG A 386 24.83 -15.37 8.34
CA ARG A 386 23.58 -15.88 7.79
C ARG A 386 22.56 -14.77 7.55
N ASN A 387 22.29 -13.96 8.55
CA ASN A 387 21.30 -12.89 8.48
C ASN A 387 21.75 -11.80 7.50
N LEU A 388 23.04 -11.47 7.53
CA LEU A 388 23.63 -10.50 6.60
C LEU A 388 23.48 -10.95 5.14
N ILE A 389 23.76 -12.23 4.84
CA ILE A 389 23.64 -12.78 3.47
C ILE A 389 22.17 -12.77 3.01
N ILE A 390 21.24 -13.21 3.85
CA ILE A 390 19.82 -13.21 3.50
C ILE A 390 19.35 -11.80 3.13
N ALA A 391 19.61 -10.82 3.99
CA ALA A 391 19.22 -9.45 3.74
C ALA A 391 19.92 -8.86 2.50
N ALA A 392 21.21 -9.09 2.33
CA ALA A 392 21.96 -8.61 1.18
C ALA A 392 21.39 -9.12 -0.14
N VAL A 393 21.06 -10.42 -0.23
CA VAL A 393 20.48 -11.00 -1.45
C VAL A 393 19.10 -10.46 -1.70
N ILE A 394 18.23 -10.33 -0.66
CA ILE A 394 16.90 -9.74 -0.81
C ILE A 394 16.99 -8.31 -1.38
N LEU A 395 17.84 -7.47 -0.78
CA LEU A 395 17.98 -6.06 -1.20
C LEU A 395 18.51 -5.96 -2.64
N VAL A 396 19.53 -6.74 -2.98
CA VAL A 396 20.11 -6.74 -4.33
C VAL A 396 19.11 -7.29 -5.35
N CYS A 397 18.40 -8.37 -5.04
CA CYS A 397 17.37 -8.89 -5.95
C CYS A 397 16.21 -7.90 -6.13
N GLY A 398 15.71 -7.31 -5.04
CA GLY A 398 14.58 -6.37 -5.11
C GLY A 398 14.90 -5.13 -5.93
N LEU A 399 16.07 -4.54 -5.72
CA LEU A 399 16.47 -3.29 -6.39
C LEU A 399 17.13 -3.53 -7.75
N GLY A 400 17.91 -4.61 -7.88
CA GLY A 400 18.70 -4.88 -9.08
C GLY A 400 17.85 -5.35 -10.27
N PHE A 401 16.81 -6.15 -10.02
CA PHE A 401 15.88 -6.60 -11.06
C PHE A 401 14.75 -5.59 -11.30
N SER A 402 15.10 -4.33 -11.52
CA SER A 402 14.12 -3.24 -11.73
C SER A 402 13.19 -3.47 -12.93
N SER A 403 13.69 -4.11 -13.99
CA SER A 403 12.92 -4.51 -15.19
C SER A 403 12.32 -5.92 -15.06
N GLY A 404 12.47 -6.58 -13.89
CA GLY A 404 12.15 -7.98 -13.72
C GLY A 404 13.14 -8.94 -14.38
N LEU A 405 12.89 -10.23 -14.20
CA LEU A 405 13.62 -11.31 -14.86
C LEU A 405 12.66 -12.05 -15.79
N THR A 406 12.92 -11.97 -17.09
CA THR A 406 12.10 -12.63 -18.12
C THR A 406 12.76 -13.93 -18.58
N PHE A 407 11.99 -15.01 -18.55
CA PHE A 407 12.37 -16.30 -19.12
C PHE A 407 11.25 -16.82 -20.02
N HIS A 408 11.64 -17.64 -21.00
CA HIS A 408 10.74 -18.20 -21.97
C HIS A 408 10.51 -19.68 -21.65
N VAL A 409 9.25 -20.03 -21.36
CA VAL A 409 8.84 -21.40 -21.09
C VAL A 409 7.72 -21.78 -22.05
N ALA A 410 7.93 -22.83 -22.83
CA ALA A 410 6.94 -23.35 -23.80
C ALA A 410 6.34 -22.28 -24.73
N GLY A 411 7.17 -21.32 -25.19
CA GLY A 411 6.75 -20.24 -26.09
C GLY A 411 6.06 -19.06 -25.40
N THR A 412 5.93 -19.07 -24.07
CA THR A 412 5.37 -17.98 -23.29
C THR A 412 6.48 -17.24 -22.56
N SER A 413 6.50 -15.91 -22.64
CA SER A 413 7.43 -15.06 -21.86
C SER A 413 6.83 -14.83 -20.47
N ILE A 414 7.58 -15.24 -19.45
CA ILE A 414 7.23 -15.05 -18.03
C ILE A 414 8.18 -14.02 -17.44
N THR A 415 7.66 -12.93 -16.90
CA THR A 415 8.46 -11.91 -16.23
C THR A 415 8.14 -11.89 -14.75
N LEU A 416 9.12 -12.26 -13.92
CA LEU A 416 9.03 -12.07 -12.46
C LEU A 416 9.55 -10.69 -12.09
N THR A 417 8.76 -9.97 -11.29
CA THR A 417 9.18 -8.66 -10.74
C THR A 417 10.32 -8.83 -9.74
N GLY A 418 11.15 -7.80 -9.56
CA GLY A 418 12.23 -7.82 -8.58
C GLY A 418 11.77 -8.15 -7.16
N LEU A 419 10.59 -7.65 -6.76
CA LEU A 419 9.99 -7.97 -5.46
C LEU A 419 9.64 -9.45 -5.31
N ALA A 420 9.10 -10.08 -6.36
CA ALA A 420 8.80 -11.51 -6.33
C ALA A 420 10.08 -12.35 -6.22
N ILE A 421 11.13 -11.94 -6.95
CA ILE A 421 12.46 -12.60 -6.89
C ILE A 421 13.07 -12.44 -5.51
N ALA A 422 13.03 -11.24 -4.93
CA ALA A 422 13.52 -10.94 -3.59
C ALA A 422 12.84 -11.79 -2.51
N ALA A 423 11.50 -11.89 -2.60
CA ALA A 423 10.71 -12.69 -1.67
C ALA A 423 11.06 -14.18 -1.76
N LEU A 424 11.10 -14.73 -2.98
CA LEU A 424 11.48 -16.13 -3.21
C LEU A 424 12.91 -16.41 -2.72
N ALA A 425 13.87 -15.56 -3.08
CA ALA A 425 15.27 -15.72 -2.66
C ALA A 425 15.41 -15.66 -1.13
N GLY A 426 14.74 -14.73 -0.47
CA GLY A 426 14.75 -14.60 0.98
C GLY A 426 14.21 -15.85 1.68
N ILE A 427 13.05 -16.36 1.24
CA ILE A 427 12.43 -17.57 1.80
C ILE A 427 13.34 -18.78 1.60
N ILE A 428 13.86 -18.97 0.38
CA ILE A 428 14.71 -20.10 0.03
C ILE A 428 16.02 -20.06 0.83
N LEU A 429 16.70 -18.93 0.89
CA LEU A 429 17.93 -18.80 1.67
C LEU A 429 17.69 -19.01 3.15
N ASN A 430 16.60 -18.47 3.69
CA ASN A 430 16.23 -18.68 5.09
C ASN A 430 15.94 -20.16 5.40
N ALA A 431 15.40 -20.92 4.45
CA ALA A 431 15.14 -22.34 4.61
C ALA A 431 16.40 -23.21 4.50
N ILE A 432 17.35 -22.84 3.62
CA ILE A 432 18.52 -23.68 3.30
C ILE A 432 19.70 -23.37 4.23
N LEU A 433 19.92 -22.09 4.59
CA LEU A 433 21.09 -21.72 5.37
C LEU A 433 20.99 -22.22 6.81
N PRO A 434 22.05 -22.84 7.34
CA PRO A 434 22.08 -23.32 8.73
C PRO A 434 22.05 -22.18 9.74
N GLY A 435 21.75 -22.48 11.00
CA GLY A 435 21.76 -21.49 12.08
C GLY A 435 20.50 -20.63 12.17
N ASN A 436 19.34 -21.16 11.72
CA ASN A 436 18.06 -20.50 11.96
C ASN A 436 17.67 -20.67 13.43
N ASP A 437 17.93 -19.61 14.20
CA ASP A 437 17.67 -19.51 15.64
C ASP A 437 16.45 -18.64 15.97
N TYR A 438 15.72 -18.15 14.95
CA TYR A 438 14.52 -17.36 15.17
C TYR A 438 13.39 -18.22 15.76
N GLU A 439 12.92 -17.84 16.94
CA GLU A 439 11.75 -18.40 17.60
C GLU A 439 10.70 -17.30 17.82
N PHE A 440 9.55 -17.46 17.18
CA PHE A 440 8.42 -16.55 17.35
C PHE A 440 7.94 -16.55 18.83
N GLY A 441 7.88 -15.39 19.44
CA GLY A 441 7.48 -15.19 20.84
C GLY A 441 8.61 -15.35 21.85
N ALA A 442 9.85 -15.64 21.41
CA ALA A 442 11.02 -15.72 22.30
C ALA A 442 11.60 -14.33 22.65
N ASN A 443 11.38 -13.32 21.81
CA ASN A 443 11.76 -11.95 22.06
C ASN A 443 10.57 -11.13 22.57
N PRO A 444 10.42 -10.89 23.90
CA PRO A 444 9.29 -10.14 24.46
C PRO A 444 9.20 -8.70 23.99
N GLU A 445 10.33 -8.09 23.58
CA GLU A 445 10.39 -6.70 23.14
C GLU A 445 10.05 -6.55 21.65
N GLY A 446 10.38 -7.54 20.82
CA GLY A 446 10.07 -7.57 19.40
C GLY A 446 8.75 -8.24 19.09
N ASP A 447 8.64 -9.54 19.38
CA ASP A 447 7.50 -10.38 18.98
C ASP A 447 6.21 -10.13 19.79
N GLN A 448 6.35 -9.60 21.01
CA GLN A 448 5.22 -9.30 21.90
C GLN A 448 4.82 -7.84 21.88
N ASN A 449 5.57 -7.03 21.16
CA ASN A 449 5.26 -5.62 20.95
C ASN A 449 4.93 -4.87 22.26
N ARG A 450 5.93 -4.64 23.07
CA ARG A 450 5.83 -3.65 24.16
C ARG A 450 5.86 -2.28 23.52
N GLY A 451 4.84 -1.50 23.83
CA GLY A 451 4.55 -0.21 23.23
C GLY A 451 5.77 0.67 23.06
N ILE A 452 5.90 1.21 21.86
CA ILE A 452 6.85 2.27 21.57
C ILE A 452 6.37 3.50 22.31
N HIS A 453 7.08 3.88 23.33
CA HIS A 453 6.97 5.20 23.91
C HIS A 453 7.69 6.17 22.96
N ALA A 454 6.90 6.92 22.16
CA ALA A 454 7.37 8.06 21.39
C ALA A 454 7.22 9.33 22.22
#